data_f1aba397d92ac680d7a195b3a19460db
#
_entry.id   f1aba397d92ac680d7a195b3a19460db
#
_cell.length_a   1.000
_cell.length_b   1.000
_cell.length_c   1.000
_cell.angle_alpha   90.00
_cell.angle_beta   90.00
_cell.angle_gamma   90.00
#
_symmetry.space_group_name_H-M   'P 1'
#
loop_
_entity.id
_entity.type
_entity.pdbx_description
1 polymer ?
#
loop_
_entity_poly.entity_id
_entity_poly.type
_entity_poly.pdbx_seq_one_letter_code
_entity_poly.pdbx_strand_id
1 'polypeptide(L)'
;MPETTPRRIALVADARHYVGPELSRMFARRGHDLALGDPDPELVAELEALGSTVLAVEKVSNIAKPENSQKLVDAAIARFGHFDAAVAASGQIIPGSFIDSSIDQLEKIVDGCLYAPYHFLKAVIPPLVAQGSGQVLVITSAAGARPTPGASLYSSVRAGATMLTRNVAGEVARKNVQVNAVGTNFMDFPEFLEATGANDPAVREMFEKQVPMRRLGRMDEFASFCAPFLDGTSTFTTGQYVSYAGGWV
;
A
#
# COMPACT_ATOMS: atom_id res chain seq x y z
N MET A 1 -19.11 -17.11 29.21
CA MET A 1 -18.59 -17.24 27.84
C MET A 1 -17.37 -16.35 27.77
N PRO A 2 -16.25 -16.77 27.21
CA PRO A 2 -15.15 -15.80 27.00
C PRO A 2 -15.68 -14.69 26.09
N GLU A 3 -15.49 -13.43 26.50
CA GLU A 3 -15.75 -12.28 25.65
C GLU A 3 -14.91 -12.43 24.39
N THR A 4 -15.56 -12.63 23.27
CA THR A 4 -14.85 -12.60 21.98
C THR A 4 -14.37 -11.18 21.75
N THR A 5 -13.06 -10.96 21.81
CA THR A 5 -12.47 -9.67 21.43
C THR A 5 -13.04 -9.25 20.07
N PRO A 6 -13.57 -8.03 19.95
CA PRO A 6 -14.11 -7.55 18.66
C PRO A 6 -13.07 -7.72 17.56
N ARG A 7 -13.49 -8.22 16.40
CA ARG A 7 -12.60 -8.34 15.24
C ARG A 7 -12.20 -6.96 14.78
N ARG A 8 -10.92 -6.78 14.48
CA ARG A 8 -10.42 -5.55 13.87
C ARG A 8 -10.88 -5.48 12.42
N ILE A 9 -10.99 -4.29 11.90
CA ILE A 9 -11.43 -4.03 10.52
C ILE A 9 -10.29 -3.41 9.74
N ALA A 10 -9.88 -4.04 8.64
CA ALA A 10 -8.83 -3.55 7.76
C ALA A 10 -9.41 -3.11 6.40
N LEU A 11 -8.96 -1.93 5.95
CA LEU A 11 -9.29 -1.34 4.67
C LEU A 11 -8.09 -1.50 3.73
N VAL A 12 -8.28 -2.17 2.59
CA VAL A 12 -7.29 -2.35 1.53
C VAL A 12 -7.78 -1.63 0.27
N ALA A 13 -7.08 -0.58 -0.14
CA ALA A 13 -7.54 0.33 -1.19
C ALA A 13 -7.60 -0.31 -2.59
N ASP A 14 -6.69 -1.22 -2.88
CA ASP A 14 -6.72 -2.08 -4.09
C ASP A 14 -6.42 -3.50 -3.63
N ALA A 15 -7.43 -4.36 -3.63
CA ALA A 15 -7.31 -5.76 -3.22
C ALA A 15 -7.12 -6.72 -4.41
N ARG A 16 -7.06 -6.20 -5.64
CA ARG A 16 -6.88 -6.99 -6.86
C ARG A 16 -5.43 -7.11 -7.28
N HIS A 17 -4.70 -5.99 -7.25
CA HIS A 17 -3.37 -5.90 -7.84
C HIS A 17 -2.27 -5.86 -6.79
N TYR A 18 -1.05 -6.16 -7.26
CA TYR A 18 0.17 -6.07 -6.46
C TYR A 18 0.06 -6.87 -5.16
N VAL A 19 0.33 -6.24 -4.01
CA VAL A 19 0.31 -6.89 -2.69
C VAL A 19 -1.09 -6.95 -2.06
N GLY A 20 -2.08 -6.32 -2.67
CA GLY A 20 -3.44 -6.26 -2.12
C GLY A 20 -4.05 -7.62 -1.78
N PRO A 21 -4.00 -8.63 -2.68
CA PRO A 21 -4.50 -9.96 -2.36
C PRO A 21 -3.80 -10.61 -1.14
N GLU A 22 -2.45 -10.51 -1.07
CA GLU A 22 -1.70 -11.13 0.04
C GLU A 22 -1.90 -10.39 1.37
N LEU A 23 -2.05 -9.06 1.34
CA LEU A 23 -2.44 -8.29 2.53
C LEU A 23 -3.82 -8.70 3.02
N SER A 24 -4.79 -8.86 2.12
CA SER A 24 -6.14 -9.30 2.47
C SER A 24 -6.14 -10.69 3.10
N ARG A 25 -5.38 -11.63 2.54
CA ARG A 25 -5.17 -12.98 3.13
C ARG A 25 -4.50 -12.91 4.50
N MET A 26 -3.48 -12.09 4.64
CA MET A 26 -2.77 -11.89 5.91
C MET A 26 -3.72 -11.36 6.98
N PHE A 27 -4.54 -10.37 6.69
CA PHE A 27 -5.53 -9.83 7.61
C PHE A 27 -6.60 -10.86 8.00
N ALA A 28 -7.14 -11.61 7.02
CA ALA A 28 -8.13 -12.66 7.30
C ALA A 28 -7.58 -13.74 8.24
N ARG A 29 -6.36 -14.24 7.98
CA ARG A 29 -5.67 -15.22 8.84
C ARG A 29 -5.40 -14.68 10.25
N ARG A 30 -5.35 -13.36 10.42
CA ARG A 30 -5.21 -12.69 11.73
C ARG A 30 -6.53 -12.28 12.37
N GLY A 31 -7.64 -12.75 11.79
CA GLY A 31 -8.97 -12.55 12.35
C GLY A 31 -9.56 -11.16 12.12
N HIS A 32 -9.17 -10.45 11.07
CA HIS A 32 -9.79 -9.17 10.69
C HIS A 32 -11.02 -9.38 9.81
N ASP A 33 -11.98 -8.44 9.92
CA ASP A 33 -12.98 -8.20 8.88
C ASP A 33 -12.44 -7.16 7.88
N LEU A 34 -12.95 -7.13 6.67
CA LEU A 34 -12.28 -6.48 5.56
C LEU A 34 -13.20 -5.58 4.74
N ALA A 35 -12.73 -4.35 4.44
CA ALA A 35 -13.28 -3.49 3.41
C ALA A 35 -12.26 -3.41 2.26
N LEU A 36 -12.63 -3.95 1.10
CA LEU A 36 -11.71 -4.17 -0.02
C LEU A 36 -12.13 -3.38 -1.24
N GLY A 37 -11.18 -2.62 -1.80
CA GLY A 37 -11.34 -1.96 -3.09
C GLY A 37 -11.10 -2.93 -4.24
N ASP A 38 -12.10 -3.10 -5.11
CA ASP A 38 -12.06 -3.90 -6.33
C ASP A 38 -11.50 -5.33 -6.19
N PRO A 39 -11.87 -6.11 -5.15
CA PRO A 39 -11.38 -7.47 -5.01
C PRO A 39 -11.91 -8.38 -6.10
N ASP A 40 -11.15 -9.41 -6.47
CA ASP A 40 -11.67 -10.49 -7.29
C ASP A 40 -12.67 -11.34 -6.49
N PRO A 41 -13.76 -11.83 -7.11
CA PRO A 41 -14.78 -12.65 -6.42
C PRO A 41 -14.21 -13.92 -5.78
N GLU A 42 -13.18 -14.53 -6.40
CA GLU A 42 -12.50 -15.70 -5.86
C GLU A 42 -11.75 -15.37 -4.56
N LEU A 43 -11.10 -14.21 -4.51
CA LEU A 43 -10.46 -13.74 -3.28
C LEU A 43 -11.49 -13.51 -2.17
N VAL A 44 -12.61 -12.88 -2.49
CA VAL A 44 -13.70 -12.66 -1.51
C VAL A 44 -14.15 -13.99 -0.91
N ALA A 45 -14.44 -14.99 -1.75
CA ALA A 45 -14.88 -16.31 -1.30
C ALA A 45 -13.81 -17.00 -0.42
N GLU A 46 -12.54 -16.88 -0.78
CA GLU A 46 -11.42 -17.40 0.03
C GLU A 46 -11.38 -16.76 1.42
N LEU A 47 -11.51 -15.43 1.49
CA LEU A 47 -11.42 -14.68 2.74
C LEU A 47 -12.62 -14.96 3.67
N GLU A 48 -13.81 -15.12 3.09
CA GLU A 48 -15.02 -15.53 3.81
C GLU A 48 -14.88 -16.96 4.36
N ALA A 49 -14.29 -17.87 3.59
CA ALA A 49 -13.98 -19.23 4.05
C ALA A 49 -12.98 -19.25 5.22
N LEU A 50 -12.11 -18.23 5.33
CA LEU A 50 -11.23 -18.01 6.50
C LEU A 50 -11.97 -17.39 7.69
N GLY A 51 -13.28 -17.09 7.56
CA GLY A 51 -14.13 -16.56 8.60
C GLY A 51 -14.16 -15.02 8.69
N SER A 52 -13.67 -14.30 7.70
CA SER A 52 -13.78 -12.84 7.64
C SER A 52 -15.13 -12.41 7.08
N THR A 53 -15.70 -11.33 7.63
CA THR A 53 -16.75 -10.58 6.95
C THR A 53 -16.08 -9.67 5.91
N VAL A 54 -16.44 -9.81 4.64
CA VAL A 54 -15.85 -9.03 3.55
C VAL A 54 -16.86 -8.05 2.97
N LEU A 55 -16.48 -6.79 2.86
CA LEU A 55 -17.17 -5.76 2.10
C LEU A 55 -16.36 -5.47 0.82
N ALA A 56 -16.86 -5.87 -0.33
CA ALA A 56 -16.31 -5.50 -1.63
C ALA A 56 -16.88 -4.16 -2.09
N VAL A 57 -16.02 -3.22 -2.47
CA VAL A 57 -16.39 -1.90 -3.00
C VAL A 57 -15.78 -1.73 -4.38
N GLU A 58 -16.60 -1.65 -5.40
CA GLU A 58 -16.16 -1.60 -6.79
C GLU A 58 -15.81 -0.18 -7.27
N LYS A 59 -14.92 -0.10 -8.25
CA LYS A 59 -14.50 1.12 -8.97
C LYS A 59 -13.86 2.16 -8.04
N VAL A 60 -12.96 1.70 -7.15
CA VAL A 60 -12.28 2.53 -6.17
C VAL A 60 -10.74 2.37 -6.16
N SER A 61 -10.17 1.39 -6.87
CA SER A 61 -8.72 1.11 -6.87
C SER A 61 -7.86 2.25 -7.42
N ASN A 62 -8.40 3.07 -8.32
CA ASN A 62 -7.70 4.28 -8.75
C ASN A 62 -7.81 5.38 -7.69
N ILE A 63 -6.97 5.31 -6.66
CA ILE A 63 -6.94 6.28 -5.56
C ILE A 63 -6.36 7.66 -5.92
N ALA A 64 -5.89 7.89 -7.16
CA ALA A 64 -5.62 9.23 -7.67
C ALA A 64 -6.90 10.07 -7.81
N LYS A 65 -8.06 9.42 -7.90
CA LYS A 65 -9.37 10.07 -7.84
C LYS A 65 -9.82 10.20 -6.39
N PRO A 66 -10.01 11.42 -5.87
CA PRO A 66 -10.33 11.64 -4.46
C PRO A 66 -11.61 10.96 -4.01
N GLU A 67 -12.62 10.90 -4.89
CA GLU A 67 -13.90 10.26 -4.63
C GLU A 67 -13.79 8.75 -4.36
N ASN A 68 -12.79 8.07 -4.92
CA ASN A 68 -12.63 6.64 -4.79
C ASN A 68 -12.21 6.23 -3.37
N SER A 69 -11.20 6.89 -2.82
CA SER A 69 -10.80 6.67 -1.42
C SER A 69 -11.91 7.02 -0.45
N GLN A 70 -12.65 8.11 -0.69
CA GLN A 70 -13.77 8.51 0.16
C GLN A 70 -14.90 7.48 0.10
N LYS A 71 -15.27 7.01 -1.10
CA LYS A 71 -16.30 5.98 -1.29
C LYS A 71 -15.98 4.69 -0.52
N LEU A 72 -14.71 4.26 -0.53
CA LEU A 72 -14.28 3.06 0.20
C LEU A 72 -14.39 3.26 1.72
N VAL A 73 -13.98 4.42 2.22
CA VAL A 73 -14.07 4.77 3.64
C VAL A 73 -15.52 4.87 4.09
N ASP A 74 -16.38 5.56 3.34
CA ASP A 74 -17.80 5.72 3.66
C ASP A 74 -18.51 4.37 3.70
N ALA A 75 -18.22 3.49 2.75
CA ALA A 75 -18.76 2.14 2.72
C ALA A 75 -18.31 1.29 3.92
N ALA A 76 -17.02 1.39 4.31
CA ALA A 76 -16.51 0.70 5.49
C ALA A 76 -17.19 1.19 6.78
N ILE A 77 -17.33 2.49 6.95
CA ILE A 77 -18.01 3.09 8.11
C ILE A 77 -19.51 2.70 8.12
N ALA A 78 -20.19 2.75 6.99
CA ALA A 78 -21.60 2.37 6.88
C ALA A 78 -21.82 0.89 7.24
N ARG A 79 -20.88 0.00 6.87
CA ARG A 79 -20.99 -1.44 7.10
C ARG A 79 -20.57 -1.87 8.49
N PHE A 80 -19.47 -1.31 9.01
CA PHE A 80 -18.83 -1.78 10.24
C PHE A 80 -18.86 -0.76 11.38
N GLY A 81 -19.25 0.48 11.11
CA GLY A 81 -19.23 1.58 12.08
C GLY A 81 -17.86 2.23 12.25
N HIS A 82 -16.77 1.56 11.92
CA HIS A 82 -15.39 2.02 12.06
C HIS A 82 -14.44 1.18 11.17
N PHE A 83 -13.15 1.52 11.21
CA PHE A 83 -12.06 0.67 10.77
C PHE A 83 -10.80 0.95 11.61
N ASP A 84 -9.92 -0.05 11.74
CA ASP A 84 -8.75 -0.01 12.61
C ASP A 84 -7.44 0.16 11.84
N ALA A 85 -7.41 -0.33 10.61
CA ALA A 85 -6.24 -0.29 9.74
C ALA A 85 -6.62 0.09 8.32
N ALA A 86 -5.73 0.84 7.65
CA ALA A 86 -5.90 1.19 6.26
C ALA A 86 -4.56 1.12 5.51
N VAL A 87 -4.57 0.50 4.34
CA VAL A 87 -3.38 0.36 3.50
C VAL A 87 -3.68 0.69 2.05
N ALA A 88 -2.76 1.42 1.42
CA ALA A 88 -2.78 1.68 -0.01
C ALA A 88 -1.40 1.52 -0.62
N ALA A 89 -1.37 0.91 -1.79
CA ALA A 89 -0.25 0.96 -2.71
C ALA A 89 -0.60 1.90 -3.87
N SER A 90 0.36 2.68 -4.31
CA SER A 90 0.18 3.57 -5.44
C SER A 90 1.45 3.65 -6.25
N GLY A 91 1.35 3.99 -7.52
CA GLY A 91 2.50 4.29 -8.33
C GLY A 91 2.27 4.10 -9.80
N GLN A 92 2.89 4.99 -10.55
CA GLN A 92 3.03 4.91 -11.98
C GLN A 92 4.48 5.25 -12.32
N ILE A 93 5.22 4.27 -12.81
CA ILE A 93 6.58 4.50 -13.27
C ILE A 93 6.59 4.76 -14.78
N ILE A 94 7.24 5.85 -15.18
CA ILE A 94 7.55 6.15 -16.58
C ILE A 94 9.07 6.31 -16.62
N PRO A 95 9.81 5.29 -17.06
CA PRO A 95 11.26 5.36 -17.11
C PRO A 95 11.72 6.19 -18.31
N GLY A 96 12.90 6.79 -18.20
CA GLY A 96 13.49 7.56 -19.27
C GLY A 96 14.60 8.50 -18.79
N SER A 97 15.32 9.09 -19.74
CA SER A 97 16.30 10.14 -19.49
C SER A 97 15.61 11.43 -19.05
N PHE A 98 16.21 12.15 -18.10
CA PHE A 98 15.70 13.47 -17.69
C PHE A 98 15.68 14.46 -18.86
N ILE A 99 16.69 14.42 -19.73
CA ILE A 99 16.83 15.36 -20.86
C ILE A 99 15.67 15.20 -21.85
N ASP A 100 15.17 13.98 -22.02
CA ASP A 100 14.09 13.66 -22.98
C ASP A 100 12.71 13.67 -22.30
N SER A 101 12.63 13.99 -21.02
CA SER A 101 11.37 13.97 -20.28
C SER A 101 10.48 15.17 -20.62
N SER A 102 9.17 14.98 -20.49
CA SER A 102 8.17 16.04 -20.69
C SER A 102 7.44 16.38 -19.41
N ILE A 103 6.80 17.54 -19.39
CA ILE A 103 5.92 17.95 -18.30
C ILE A 103 4.73 16.98 -18.15
N ASP A 104 4.18 16.47 -19.24
CA ASP A 104 3.05 15.52 -19.22
C ASP A 104 3.46 14.20 -18.53
N GLN A 105 4.71 13.75 -18.70
CA GLN A 105 5.23 12.59 -17.98
C GLN A 105 5.36 12.87 -16.48
N LEU A 106 5.84 14.06 -16.12
CA LEU A 106 5.91 14.46 -14.71
C LEU A 106 4.51 14.52 -14.09
N GLU A 107 3.55 15.15 -14.76
CA GLU A 107 2.16 15.27 -14.27
C GLU A 107 1.53 13.88 -14.04
N LYS A 108 1.69 12.95 -14.96
CA LYS A 108 1.21 11.56 -14.79
C LYS A 108 1.87 10.85 -13.59
N ILE A 109 3.16 11.05 -13.39
CA ILE A 109 3.88 10.47 -12.24
C ILE A 109 3.40 11.12 -10.94
N VAL A 110 3.19 12.44 -10.92
CA VAL A 110 2.66 13.17 -9.76
C VAL A 110 1.26 12.67 -9.42
N ASP A 111 0.39 12.49 -10.42
CA ASP A 111 -0.96 11.98 -10.22
C ASP A 111 -0.95 10.60 -9.53
N GLY A 112 -0.25 9.62 -10.11
CA GLY A 112 -0.23 8.27 -9.58
C GLY A 112 0.65 8.07 -8.33
N CYS A 113 1.65 8.93 -8.09
CA CYS A 113 2.64 8.71 -7.03
C CYS A 113 2.57 9.70 -5.86
N LEU A 114 1.92 10.86 -6.02
CA LEU A 114 1.78 11.88 -4.96
C LEU A 114 0.31 12.20 -4.67
N TYR A 115 -0.51 12.48 -5.69
CA TYR A 115 -1.93 12.76 -5.45
C TYR A 115 -2.68 11.53 -4.94
N ALA A 116 -2.38 10.35 -5.47
CA ALA A 116 -2.97 9.10 -5.00
C ALA A 116 -2.79 8.89 -3.48
N PRO A 117 -1.58 8.86 -2.91
CA PRO A 117 -1.42 8.74 -1.47
C PRO A 117 -1.97 9.94 -0.68
N TYR A 118 -1.94 11.16 -1.25
CA TYR A 118 -2.57 12.32 -0.64
C TYR A 118 -4.08 12.12 -0.47
N HIS A 119 -4.79 11.74 -1.52
CA HIS A 119 -6.23 11.52 -1.46
C HIS A 119 -6.61 10.37 -0.53
N PHE A 120 -5.83 9.30 -0.55
CA PHE A 120 -6.01 8.19 0.39
C PHE A 120 -5.87 8.67 1.85
N LEU A 121 -4.79 9.37 2.18
CA LEU A 121 -4.58 9.90 3.54
C LEU A 121 -5.68 10.89 3.94
N LYS A 122 -6.13 11.75 3.03
CA LYS A 122 -7.23 12.69 3.28
C LYS A 122 -8.54 12.00 3.60
N ALA A 123 -8.80 10.81 3.04
CA ALA A 123 -10.00 10.04 3.31
C ALA A 123 -9.91 9.25 4.63
N VAL A 124 -8.78 8.58 4.90
CA VAL A 124 -8.67 7.65 6.04
C VAL A 124 -8.31 8.32 7.36
N ILE A 125 -7.56 9.43 7.34
CA ILE A 125 -7.06 10.07 8.57
C ILE A 125 -8.16 10.72 9.42
N PRO A 126 -9.11 11.52 8.87
CA PRO A 126 -10.12 12.18 9.69
C PRO A 126 -10.97 11.22 10.55
N PRO A 127 -11.53 10.12 10.03
CA PRO A 127 -12.29 9.19 10.86
C PRO A 127 -11.41 8.51 11.93
N LEU A 128 -10.16 8.14 11.63
CA LEU A 128 -9.26 7.55 12.63
C LEU A 128 -8.89 8.54 13.75
N VAL A 129 -8.69 9.82 13.40
CA VAL A 129 -8.47 10.89 14.39
C VAL A 129 -9.70 11.10 15.27
N ALA A 130 -10.90 11.08 14.68
CA ALA A 130 -12.16 11.19 15.43
C ALA A 130 -12.37 9.98 16.36
N GLN A 131 -11.97 8.78 15.93
CA GLN A 131 -12.01 7.54 16.70
C GLN A 131 -10.97 7.52 17.83
N GLY A 132 -9.85 8.25 17.71
CA GLY A 132 -8.75 8.27 18.67
C GLY A 132 -7.84 7.03 18.61
N SER A 133 -7.85 6.31 17.50
CA SER A 133 -6.98 5.17 17.23
C SER A 133 -6.98 4.81 15.73
N GLY A 134 -5.90 4.20 15.26
CA GLY A 134 -5.82 3.67 13.90
C GLY A 134 -4.40 3.49 13.40
N GLN A 135 -4.25 2.64 12.40
CA GLN A 135 -2.97 2.34 11.76
C GLN A 135 -3.07 2.50 10.25
N VAL A 136 -2.16 3.26 9.67
CA VAL A 136 -2.14 3.52 8.22
C VAL A 136 -0.77 3.18 7.65
N LEU A 137 -0.75 2.46 6.55
CA LEU A 137 0.46 2.16 5.80
C LEU A 137 0.32 2.63 4.35
N VAL A 138 1.26 3.46 3.92
CA VAL A 138 1.40 3.87 2.53
C VAL A 138 2.55 3.10 1.90
N ILE A 139 2.25 2.29 0.89
CA ILE A 139 3.27 1.56 0.14
C ILE A 139 3.77 2.48 -0.99
N THR A 140 5.04 2.82 -0.92
CA THR A 140 5.73 3.71 -1.84
C THR A 140 6.79 2.95 -2.65
N SER A 141 7.94 3.56 -2.90
CA SER A 141 9.05 2.92 -3.61
C SER A 141 10.38 3.20 -2.94
N ALA A 142 11.25 2.21 -2.90
CA ALA A 142 12.64 2.34 -2.50
C ALA A 142 13.42 3.30 -3.41
N ALA A 143 12.96 3.53 -4.65
CA ALA A 143 13.52 4.53 -5.54
C ALA A 143 13.45 5.97 -4.97
N GLY A 144 12.53 6.25 -4.05
CA GLY A 144 12.46 7.54 -3.34
C GLY A 144 13.56 7.75 -2.30
N ALA A 145 14.33 6.72 -1.96
CA ALA A 145 15.38 6.78 -0.94
C ALA A 145 16.81 6.83 -1.51
N ARG A 146 16.97 6.75 -2.84
CA ARG A 146 18.28 6.81 -3.50
C ARG A 146 18.18 7.39 -4.91
N PRO A 147 19.27 7.95 -5.46
CA PRO A 147 19.32 8.28 -6.88
C PRO A 147 19.11 7.04 -7.73
N THR A 148 18.17 7.12 -8.70
CA THR A 148 17.83 6.02 -9.60
C THR A 148 17.96 6.48 -11.04
N PRO A 149 19.06 6.18 -11.72
CA PRO A 149 19.27 6.54 -13.13
C PRO A 149 18.10 6.03 -14.00
N GLY A 150 17.64 6.86 -14.93
CA GLY A 150 16.50 6.55 -15.79
C GLY A 150 15.11 6.64 -15.11
N ALA A 151 15.06 7.12 -13.85
CA ALA A 151 13.82 7.29 -13.11
C ALA A 151 13.81 8.56 -12.25
N SER A 152 14.46 9.64 -12.70
CA SER A 152 14.63 10.86 -11.92
C SER A 152 13.30 11.50 -11.50
N LEU A 153 12.31 11.58 -12.40
CA LEU A 153 10.98 12.11 -12.08
C LEU A 153 10.26 11.23 -11.07
N TYR A 154 10.29 9.92 -11.29
CA TYR A 154 9.65 8.95 -10.40
C TYR A 154 10.27 8.97 -9.01
N SER A 155 11.59 8.90 -8.89
CA SER A 155 12.32 8.92 -7.62
C SER A 155 12.00 10.16 -6.79
N SER A 156 12.00 11.35 -7.41
CA SER A 156 11.73 12.60 -6.70
C SER A 156 10.29 12.66 -6.18
N VAL A 157 9.31 12.24 -6.97
CA VAL A 157 7.90 12.24 -6.57
C VAL A 157 7.66 11.19 -5.47
N ARG A 158 8.31 10.00 -5.54
CA ARG A 158 8.23 8.98 -4.49
C ARG A 158 8.88 9.43 -3.17
N ALA A 159 9.96 10.18 -3.23
CA ALA A 159 10.54 10.83 -2.05
C ALA A 159 9.54 11.82 -1.42
N GLY A 160 8.84 12.61 -2.25
CA GLY A 160 7.77 13.51 -1.82
C GLY A 160 6.62 12.79 -1.12
N ALA A 161 6.13 11.69 -1.70
CA ALA A 161 5.06 10.88 -1.10
C ALA A 161 5.48 10.26 0.24
N THR A 162 6.73 9.79 0.35
CA THR A 162 7.30 9.29 1.59
C THR A 162 7.36 10.38 2.66
N MET A 163 7.81 11.58 2.30
CA MET A 163 7.89 12.71 3.23
C MET A 163 6.49 13.21 3.63
N LEU A 164 5.53 13.26 2.71
CA LEU A 164 4.13 13.57 3.01
C LEU A 164 3.59 12.63 4.10
N THR A 165 3.77 11.32 3.92
CA THR A 165 3.31 10.30 4.87
C THR A 165 3.93 10.50 6.26
N ARG A 166 5.22 10.78 6.32
CA ARG A 166 5.94 11.03 7.59
C ARG A 166 5.50 12.32 8.29
N ASN A 167 5.20 13.38 7.54
CA ASN A 167 4.69 14.63 8.12
C ASN A 167 3.29 14.42 8.70
N VAL A 168 2.38 13.77 7.95
CA VAL A 168 1.04 13.42 8.45
C VAL A 168 1.14 12.61 9.74
N ALA A 169 2.07 11.67 9.83
CA ALA A 169 2.30 10.89 11.05
C ALA A 169 2.59 11.78 12.27
N GLY A 170 3.46 12.77 12.11
CA GLY A 170 3.79 13.73 13.19
C GLY A 170 2.58 14.56 13.62
N GLU A 171 1.72 14.95 12.68
CA GLU A 171 0.54 15.77 12.96
C GLU A 171 -0.53 15.00 13.75
N VAL A 172 -0.69 13.68 13.51
CA VAL A 172 -1.78 12.87 14.08
C VAL A 172 -1.34 11.95 15.22
N ALA A 173 -0.05 11.87 15.53
CA ALA A 173 0.49 10.98 16.56
C ALA A 173 -0.18 11.17 17.95
N ARG A 174 -0.49 12.43 18.33
CA ARG A 174 -1.18 12.75 19.58
C ARG A 174 -2.63 12.24 19.64
N LYS A 175 -3.18 11.83 18.50
CA LYS A 175 -4.52 11.24 18.37
C LYS A 175 -4.48 9.71 18.35
N ASN A 176 -3.32 9.13 18.71
CA ASN A 176 -3.10 7.69 18.70
C ASN A 176 -3.33 7.05 17.31
N VAL A 177 -3.02 7.79 16.24
CA VAL A 177 -3.04 7.30 14.86
C VAL A 177 -1.60 7.12 14.40
N GLN A 178 -1.23 5.89 14.05
CA GLN A 178 0.08 5.53 13.53
C GLN A 178 0.05 5.57 12.00
N VAL A 179 0.98 6.28 11.39
CA VAL A 179 1.09 6.39 9.92
C VAL A 179 2.53 6.10 9.53
N ASN A 180 2.74 5.11 8.67
CA ASN A 180 4.06 4.69 8.25
C ASN A 180 4.11 4.51 6.72
N ALA A 181 5.31 4.44 6.18
CA ALA A 181 5.56 4.19 4.76
C ALA A 181 6.53 3.02 4.58
N VAL A 182 6.30 2.22 3.55
CA VAL A 182 7.23 1.16 3.12
C VAL A 182 7.50 1.32 1.63
N GLY A 183 8.76 1.36 1.25
CA GLY A 183 9.19 1.44 -0.14
C GLY A 183 9.67 0.09 -0.64
N THR A 184 9.11 -0.39 -1.75
CA THR A 184 9.56 -1.62 -2.42
C THR A 184 10.38 -1.32 -3.67
N ASN A 185 11.06 -2.34 -4.16
CA ASN A 185 11.76 -2.30 -5.45
C ASN A 185 11.26 -3.46 -6.34
N PHE A 186 12.14 -4.33 -6.80
CA PHE A 186 11.80 -5.44 -7.69
C PHE A 186 11.09 -6.55 -6.94
N MET A 187 9.79 -6.70 -7.21
CA MET A 187 8.92 -7.64 -6.55
C MET A 187 8.35 -8.63 -7.55
N ASP A 188 8.08 -9.85 -7.11
CA ASP A 188 7.56 -10.95 -7.91
C ASP A 188 6.03 -10.94 -7.92
N PHE A 189 5.44 -10.30 -8.93
CA PHE A 189 3.99 -10.26 -9.13
C PHE A 189 3.65 -10.15 -10.63
N PRO A 190 2.47 -10.63 -11.06
CA PRO A 190 2.14 -10.80 -12.47
C PRO A 190 2.35 -9.56 -13.33
N GLU A 191 1.86 -8.41 -12.88
CA GLU A 191 1.91 -7.16 -13.67
C GLU A 191 3.36 -6.67 -13.86
N PHE A 192 4.24 -6.87 -12.87
CA PHE A 192 5.67 -6.56 -13.03
C PHE A 192 6.34 -7.51 -14.02
N LEU A 193 6.09 -8.80 -13.90
CA LEU A 193 6.70 -9.81 -14.78
C LEU A 193 6.28 -9.59 -16.23
N GLU A 194 5.00 -9.28 -16.47
CA GLU A 194 4.46 -8.98 -17.79
C GLU A 194 5.05 -7.68 -18.37
N ALA A 195 4.97 -6.59 -17.60
CA ALA A 195 5.42 -5.26 -18.05
C ALA A 195 6.92 -5.19 -18.33
N THR A 196 7.73 -6.00 -17.67
CA THR A 196 9.20 -6.02 -17.83
C THR A 196 9.70 -7.15 -18.71
N GLY A 197 8.85 -8.11 -19.07
CA GLY A 197 9.24 -9.35 -19.74
C GLY A 197 9.97 -10.34 -18.82
N ALA A 198 9.93 -10.13 -17.50
CA ALA A 198 10.63 -10.99 -16.53
C ALA A 198 9.97 -12.37 -16.30
N ASN A 199 8.97 -12.72 -17.11
CA ASN A 199 8.53 -14.10 -17.31
C ASN A 199 9.60 -14.92 -18.05
N ASP A 200 10.47 -14.27 -18.86
CA ASP A 200 11.66 -14.89 -19.41
C ASP A 200 12.74 -15.01 -18.33
N PRO A 201 13.30 -16.22 -18.11
CA PRO A 201 14.30 -16.44 -17.07
C PRO A 201 15.56 -15.58 -17.22
N ALA A 202 16.01 -15.27 -18.44
CA ALA A 202 17.18 -14.45 -18.69
C ALA A 202 16.92 -12.97 -18.31
N VAL A 203 15.72 -12.47 -18.62
CA VAL A 203 15.29 -11.11 -18.24
C VAL A 203 15.11 -11.04 -16.71
N ARG A 204 14.50 -12.06 -16.10
CA ARG A 204 14.34 -12.16 -14.65
C ARG A 204 15.70 -12.11 -13.95
N GLU A 205 16.66 -12.87 -14.41
CA GLU A 205 18.03 -12.88 -13.83
C GLU A 205 18.69 -11.49 -13.90
N MET A 206 18.41 -10.67 -14.92
CA MET A 206 18.92 -9.31 -15.00
C MET A 206 18.40 -8.42 -13.86
N PHE A 207 17.13 -8.55 -13.47
CA PHE A 207 16.57 -7.84 -12.31
C PHE A 207 17.12 -8.40 -11.00
N GLU A 208 17.18 -9.72 -10.86
CA GLU A 208 17.69 -10.38 -9.66
C GLU A 208 19.15 -10.03 -9.36
N LYS A 209 19.97 -9.87 -10.39
CA LYS A 209 21.38 -9.40 -10.26
C LYS A 209 21.51 -7.98 -9.70
N GLN A 210 20.51 -7.13 -9.88
CA GLN A 210 20.52 -5.79 -9.32
C GLN A 210 20.17 -5.77 -7.81
N VAL A 211 19.51 -6.82 -7.31
CA VAL A 211 19.16 -6.95 -5.88
C VAL A 211 20.30 -7.66 -5.15
N PRO A 212 20.87 -7.12 -4.06
CA PRO A 212 21.91 -7.80 -3.29
C PRO A 212 21.52 -9.21 -2.82
N MET A 213 20.25 -9.43 -2.44
CA MET A 213 19.73 -10.76 -2.09
C MET A 213 19.55 -11.70 -3.28
N ARG A 214 19.84 -11.26 -4.51
CA ARG A 214 19.83 -12.07 -5.75
C ARG A 214 18.50 -12.77 -6.04
N ARG A 215 17.42 -12.15 -5.67
CA ARG A 215 16.06 -12.59 -6.00
C ARG A 215 15.08 -11.41 -6.00
N LEU A 216 13.94 -11.60 -6.62
CA LEU A 216 12.78 -10.71 -6.45
C LEU A 216 12.17 -10.90 -5.05
N GLY A 217 11.56 -9.85 -4.52
CA GLY A 217 10.81 -9.93 -3.27
C GLY A 217 9.47 -10.65 -3.48
N ARG A 218 9.08 -11.52 -2.57
CA ARG A 218 7.81 -12.25 -2.64
C ARG A 218 6.69 -11.46 -1.99
N MET A 219 5.47 -11.57 -2.53
CA MET A 219 4.31 -10.84 -2.03
C MET A 219 3.85 -11.31 -0.64
N ASP A 220 3.91 -12.61 -0.36
CA ASP A 220 3.57 -13.18 0.95
C ASP A 220 4.56 -12.76 2.05
N GLU A 221 5.86 -12.73 1.75
CA GLU A 221 6.88 -12.19 2.65
C GLU A 221 6.64 -10.72 2.93
N PHE A 222 6.29 -9.95 1.89
CA PHE A 222 6.03 -8.52 2.01
C PHE A 222 4.77 -8.24 2.82
N ALA A 223 3.67 -8.96 2.57
CA ALA A 223 2.45 -8.83 3.38
C ALA A 223 2.72 -9.15 4.86
N SER A 224 3.51 -10.20 5.14
CA SER A 224 3.92 -10.55 6.50
C SER A 224 4.76 -9.45 7.16
N PHE A 225 5.66 -8.81 6.40
CA PHE A 225 6.44 -7.66 6.88
C PHE A 225 5.57 -6.45 7.20
N CYS A 226 4.51 -6.21 6.41
CA CYS A 226 3.57 -5.10 6.64
C CYS A 226 2.68 -5.30 7.87
N ALA A 227 2.48 -6.54 8.30
CA ALA A 227 1.54 -6.89 9.35
C ALA A 227 1.70 -6.09 10.67
N PRO A 228 2.89 -5.95 11.27
CA PRO A 228 3.06 -5.23 12.53
C PRO A 228 2.66 -3.75 12.47
N PHE A 229 2.66 -3.15 11.27
CA PHE A 229 2.24 -1.75 11.10
C PHE A 229 0.72 -1.57 11.06
N LEU A 230 -0.06 -2.68 11.00
CA LEU A 230 -1.49 -2.64 10.67
C LEU A 230 -2.36 -3.51 11.59
N ASP A 231 -1.79 -4.55 12.23
CA ASP A 231 -2.56 -5.58 12.96
C ASP A 231 -2.79 -5.27 14.45
N GLY A 232 -2.36 -4.10 14.91
CA GLY A 232 -2.49 -3.68 16.30
C GLY A 232 -1.35 -4.12 17.21
N THR A 233 -0.37 -4.90 16.74
CA THR A 233 0.74 -5.39 17.56
C THR A 233 1.84 -4.35 17.79
N SER A 234 2.01 -3.38 16.87
CA SER A 234 3.01 -2.31 17.00
C SER A 234 2.34 -0.94 17.09
N THR A 235 2.05 -0.51 18.31
CA THR A 235 1.32 0.75 18.58
C THR A 235 2.24 1.95 18.86
N PHE A 236 3.56 1.74 18.92
CA PHE A 236 4.55 2.80 19.18
C PHE A 236 5.41 3.14 17.94
N THR A 237 5.02 2.64 16.76
CA THR A 237 5.74 2.86 15.51
C THR A 237 4.94 3.80 14.62
N THR A 238 5.42 5.05 14.47
CA THR A 238 4.80 6.05 13.57
C THR A 238 5.87 6.91 12.91
N GLY A 239 5.61 7.48 11.74
CA GLY A 239 6.52 8.33 11.00
C GLY A 239 7.71 7.60 10.39
N GLN A 240 7.69 6.27 10.36
CA GLN A 240 8.79 5.49 9.82
C GLN A 240 8.65 5.32 8.31
N TYR A 241 9.80 5.26 7.66
CA TYR A 241 9.96 4.75 6.32
C TYR A 241 10.92 3.59 6.35
N VAL A 242 10.53 2.48 5.76
CA VAL A 242 11.39 1.29 5.63
C VAL A 242 11.50 0.89 4.17
N SER A 243 12.72 0.70 3.69
CA SER A 243 12.98 0.13 2.37
C SER A 243 12.93 -1.39 2.45
N TYR A 244 11.90 -1.99 1.85
CA TYR A 244 11.77 -3.43 1.66
C TYR A 244 12.27 -3.80 0.26
N ALA A 245 13.58 -3.89 0.10
CA ALA A 245 14.21 -3.89 -1.21
C ALA A 245 15.38 -4.88 -1.36
N GLY A 246 15.51 -5.87 -0.48
CA GLY A 246 16.55 -6.89 -0.56
C GLY A 246 17.99 -6.35 -0.54
N GLY A 247 18.20 -5.20 0.12
CA GLY A 247 19.50 -4.52 0.20
C GLY A 247 19.80 -3.58 -0.98
N TRP A 248 18.82 -3.33 -1.87
CA TRP A 248 19.00 -2.43 -3.01
C TRP A 248 19.13 -0.95 -2.59
N VAL A 249 18.61 -0.59 -1.44
CA VAL A 249 18.72 0.70 -0.74
C VAL A 249 19.10 0.43 0.70
#